data_f1d55dbef315251fa7acd6fec153f478
#
_entry.id   f1d55dbef315251fa7acd6fec153f478
#
_cell.length_a   1.000
_cell.length_b   1.000
_cell.length_c   1.000
_cell.angle_alpha   90.00
_cell.angle_beta   90.00
_cell.angle_gamma   90.00
#
_symmetry.space_group_name_H-M   'P 1'
#
loop_
_entity.id
_entity.type
_entity.pdbx_description
1 polymer ?
#
loop_
_entity_poly.entity_id
_entity_poly.type
_entity_poly.pdbx_seq_one_letter_code
_entity_poly.pdbx_strand_id
1 'polypeptide(L)'
;QTSSIADLQGEWKVMEVKNQALPSDSEAFLGFDAKEMQIYGNCGCNDLTGSYIIDESQPSAFTFENVGVTQKMCQDMETEMAILSALADVKGFALENARLSLTDAEGNKLMTLEKK
;
A
#
# COMPACT_ATOMS: atom_id res chain seq x y z
N GLN A 1 -11.63 3.27 19.31
CA GLN A 1 -10.16 3.28 19.30
C GLN A 1 -9.64 3.55 17.89
N THR A 2 -8.77 4.52 17.75
CA THR A 2 -8.26 4.95 16.45
C THR A 2 -6.90 4.33 16.17
N SER A 3 -6.76 3.69 15.02
CA SER A 3 -5.46 3.19 14.57
C SER A 3 -4.60 4.36 14.08
N SER A 4 -3.30 4.28 14.31
CA SER A 4 -2.36 5.28 13.84
C SER A 4 -1.44 4.69 12.78
N ILE A 5 -0.74 5.55 12.05
CA ILE A 5 0.18 5.11 11.01
C ILE A 5 1.31 4.24 11.60
N ALA A 6 1.65 4.44 12.87
CA ALA A 6 2.66 3.62 13.53
C ALA A 6 2.25 2.15 13.61
N ASP A 7 0.95 1.87 13.61
CA ASP A 7 0.44 0.50 13.63
C ASP A 7 0.70 -0.23 12.33
N LEU A 8 1.08 0.49 11.28
CA LEU A 8 1.37 -0.09 9.97
C LEU A 8 2.82 -0.57 9.84
N GLN A 9 3.65 -0.31 10.85
CA GLN A 9 5.06 -0.72 10.80
C GLN A 9 5.19 -2.19 10.45
N GLY A 10 6.02 -2.50 9.46
CA GLY A 10 6.28 -3.86 9.03
C GLY A 10 5.82 -4.12 7.60
N GLU A 11 5.72 -5.39 7.24
CA GLU A 11 5.40 -5.79 5.87
C GLU A 11 4.00 -6.39 5.78
N TRP A 12 3.32 -6.08 4.69
CA TRP A 12 1.95 -6.48 4.43
C TRP A 12 1.85 -7.09 3.03
N LYS A 13 1.27 -8.28 2.94
CA LYS A 13 1.05 -8.91 1.64
C LYS A 13 -0.16 -8.27 0.97
N VAL A 14 -0.01 -7.89 -0.30
CA VAL A 14 -1.13 -7.34 -1.08
C VAL A 14 -2.06 -8.47 -1.49
N MET A 15 -3.30 -8.40 -1.06
CA MET A 15 -4.31 -9.42 -1.33
C MET A 15 -5.23 -9.04 -2.47
N GLU A 16 -5.64 -7.77 -2.52
CA GLU A 16 -6.53 -7.27 -3.55
C GLU A 16 -6.14 -5.86 -3.94
N VAL A 17 -6.35 -5.51 -5.21
CA VAL A 17 -6.15 -4.16 -5.73
C VAL A 17 -7.35 -3.82 -6.60
N LYS A 18 -8.05 -2.72 -6.26
CA LYS A 18 -9.21 -2.22 -7.01
C LYS A 18 -10.25 -3.32 -7.26
N ASN A 19 -10.57 -4.07 -6.20
CA ASN A 19 -11.58 -5.14 -6.22
C ASN A 19 -11.18 -6.36 -7.03
N GLN A 20 -9.89 -6.49 -7.36
CA GLN A 20 -9.38 -7.67 -8.05
C GLN A 20 -8.42 -8.41 -7.13
N ALA A 21 -8.74 -9.65 -6.80
CA ALA A 21 -7.87 -10.48 -5.98
C ALA A 21 -6.62 -10.87 -6.76
N LEU A 22 -5.48 -10.82 -6.08
CA LEU A 22 -4.22 -11.27 -6.69
C LEU A 22 -4.09 -12.78 -6.55
N PRO A 23 -3.32 -13.43 -7.45
CA PRO A 23 -3.06 -14.86 -7.32
C PRO A 23 -2.44 -15.19 -5.97
N SER A 24 -2.72 -16.39 -5.46
CA SER A 24 -2.20 -16.80 -4.15
C SER A 24 -0.67 -16.91 -4.14
N ASP A 25 -0.05 -17.08 -5.31
CA ASP A 25 1.40 -17.13 -5.44
C ASP A 25 2.03 -15.78 -5.74
N SER A 26 1.24 -14.71 -5.69
CA SER A 26 1.75 -13.36 -5.89
C SER A 26 2.73 -13.00 -4.79
N GLU A 27 3.84 -12.37 -5.16
CA GLU A 27 4.84 -11.91 -4.21
C GLU A 27 4.72 -10.43 -3.88
N ALA A 28 3.66 -9.78 -4.37
CA ALA A 28 3.46 -8.36 -4.13
C ALA A 28 3.25 -8.07 -2.65
N PHE A 29 3.99 -7.09 -2.14
CA PHE A 29 3.86 -6.68 -0.74
C PHE A 29 4.22 -5.21 -0.59
N LEU A 30 3.78 -4.62 0.51
CA LEU A 30 4.17 -3.27 0.92
C LEU A 30 4.75 -3.32 2.31
N GLY A 31 5.87 -2.64 2.51
CA GLY A 31 6.44 -2.45 3.83
C GLY A 31 6.32 -1.00 4.23
N PHE A 32 6.07 -0.76 5.50
CA PHE A 32 5.97 0.59 6.05
C PHE A 32 7.06 0.77 7.09
N ASP A 33 7.84 1.84 6.93
CA ASP A 33 8.81 2.26 7.94
C ASP A 33 8.26 3.52 8.58
N ALA A 34 7.53 3.35 9.67
CA ALA A 34 6.88 4.46 10.34
C ALA A 34 7.88 5.43 10.94
N LYS A 35 9.07 4.95 11.25
CA LYS A 35 10.12 5.77 11.85
C LYS A 35 10.68 6.78 10.85
N GLU A 36 10.87 6.32 9.60
CA GLU A 36 11.43 7.17 8.54
C GLU A 36 10.35 7.73 7.63
N MET A 37 9.09 7.34 7.85
CA MET A 37 7.95 7.72 7.02
C MET A 37 8.18 7.36 5.56
N GLN A 38 8.66 6.13 5.34
CA GLN A 38 8.97 5.61 4.01
C GLN A 38 8.24 4.31 3.77
N ILE A 39 8.03 4.00 2.50
CA ILE A 39 7.47 2.71 2.10
C ILE A 39 8.46 2.02 1.18
N TYR A 40 8.36 0.71 1.17
CA TYR A 40 9.14 -0.14 0.27
C TYR A 40 8.29 -1.36 -0.05
N GLY A 41 8.67 -2.09 -1.06
CA GLY A 41 7.92 -3.29 -1.37
C GLY A 41 8.23 -3.82 -2.74
N ASN A 42 7.32 -4.66 -3.23
CA ASN A 42 7.43 -5.24 -4.55
C ASN A 42 6.04 -5.31 -5.18
N CYS A 43 5.95 -4.92 -6.43
CA CYS A 43 4.68 -4.88 -7.15
C CYS A 43 4.41 -6.16 -7.95
N GLY A 44 5.09 -7.25 -7.59
CA GLY A 44 5.01 -8.49 -8.34
C GLY A 44 6.12 -8.67 -9.36
N CYS A 45 6.74 -7.57 -9.77
CA CYS A 45 7.86 -7.55 -10.71
C CYS A 45 8.95 -6.61 -10.24
N ASN A 46 8.65 -5.32 -10.19
CA ASN A 46 9.63 -4.31 -9.81
C ASN A 46 9.59 -4.02 -8.33
N ASP A 47 10.74 -3.64 -7.78
CA ASP A 47 10.82 -3.16 -6.39
C ASP A 47 10.25 -1.75 -6.33
N LEU A 48 9.58 -1.46 -5.23
CA LEU A 48 8.90 -0.19 -5.00
C LEU A 48 9.51 0.51 -3.81
N THR A 49 9.71 1.82 -3.95
CA THR A 49 10.14 2.67 -2.83
C THR A 49 9.37 3.97 -2.89
N GLY A 50 9.26 4.64 -1.74
CA GLY A 50 8.59 5.91 -1.70
C GLY A 50 8.53 6.43 -0.27
N SER A 51 7.75 7.49 -0.08
CA SER A 51 7.53 8.06 1.24
C SER A 51 6.06 8.42 1.38
N TYR A 52 5.67 8.80 2.59
CA TYR A 52 4.31 9.24 2.83
C TYR A 52 4.30 10.41 3.80
N ILE A 53 3.22 11.19 3.73
CA ILE A 53 2.99 12.32 4.62
C ILE A 53 1.72 12.04 5.40
N ILE A 54 1.78 12.27 6.71
CA ILE A 54 0.65 12.08 7.62
C ILE A 54 -0.07 13.42 7.81
N ASP A 55 -1.41 13.38 7.79
CA ASP A 55 -2.20 14.54 8.17
C ASP A 55 -2.38 14.49 9.68
N GLU A 56 -1.75 15.42 10.39
CA GLU A 56 -1.78 15.45 11.84
C GLU A 56 -3.17 15.66 12.40
N SER A 57 -4.06 16.30 11.67
CA SER A 57 -5.43 16.52 12.11
C SER A 57 -6.31 15.28 11.94
N GLN A 58 -5.88 14.32 11.12
CA GLN A 58 -6.62 13.09 10.87
C GLN A 58 -5.65 11.91 10.87
N PRO A 59 -5.47 11.24 12.01
CA PRO A 59 -4.43 10.21 12.15
C PRO A 59 -4.52 9.06 11.15
N SER A 60 -5.69 8.80 10.56
CA SER A 60 -5.83 7.75 9.57
C SER A 60 -5.74 8.26 8.13
N ALA A 61 -5.44 9.55 7.95
CA ALA A 61 -5.30 10.14 6.62
C ALA A 61 -3.81 10.33 6.29
N PHE A 62 -3.40 9.89 5.11
CA PHE A 62 -2.03 10.08 4.67
C PHE A 62 -1.97 10.03 3.14
N THR A 63 -0.86 10.49 2.60
CA THR A 63 -0.66 10.55 1.14
C THR A 63 0.72 9.99 0.82
N PHE A 64 0.80 9.14 -0.19
CA PHE A 64 2.09 8.65 -0.67
C PHE A 64 2.73 9.67 -1.60
N GLU A 65 4.04 9.82 -1.49
CA GLU A 65 4.81 10.73 -2.32
C GLU A 65 6.10 10.06 -2.80
N ASN A 66 6.63 10.55 -3.90
CA ASN A 66 7.91 10.10 -4.44
C ASN A 66 7.96 8.59 -4.66
N VAL A 67 6.81 8.01 -5.01
CA VAL A 67 6.74 6.58 -5.27
C VAL A 67 7.41 6.28 -6.59
N GLY A 68 8.36 5.36 -6.56
CA GLY A 68 9.07 4.94 -7.75
C GLY A 68 9.30 3.45 -7.74
N VAL A 69 9.58 2.91 -8.91
CA VAL A 69 9.85 1.47 -9.07
C VAL A 69 11.06 1.28 -9.95
N THR A 70 11.70 0.12 -9.81
CA THR A 70 12.73 -0.28 -10.75
C THR A 70 12.09 -0.50 -12.12
N GLN A 71 12.92 -0.61 -13.16
CA GLN A 71 12.40 -0.66 -14.53
C GLN A 71 12.70 -1.98 -15.21
N LYS A 72 12.38 -3.06 -14.54
CA LYS A 72 12.47 -4.38 -15.15
C LYS A 72 11.26 -4.62 -16.04
N MET A 73 11.45 -5.39 -17.08
CA MET A 73 10.36 -5.80 -17.96
C MET A 73 9.94 -7.21 -17.58
N CYS A 74 8.67 -7.37 -17.24
CA CYS A 74 8.11 -8.66 -16.88
C CYS A 74 6.94 -8.99 -17.80
N GLN A 75 6.58 -10.26 -17.86
CA GLN A 75 5.49 -10.69 -18.74
C GLN A 75 4.16 -10.09 -18.35
N ASP A 76 3.92 -9.96 -17.06
CA ASP A 76 2.65 -9.42 -16.55
C ASP A 76 2.93 -8.15 -15.75
N MET A 77 2.63 -7.03 -16.38
CA MET A 77 2.76 -5.73 -15.73
C MET A 77 1.43 -5.19 -15.20
N GLU A 78 0.34 -5.95 -15.37
CA GLU A 78 -0.98 -5.47 -14.96
C GLU A 78 -1.08 -5.26 -13.46
N THR A 79 -0.53 -6.19 -12.67
CA THR A 79 -0.56 -6.08 -11.22
C THR A 79 0.23 -4.86 -10.76
N GLU A 80 1.42 -4.65 -11.34
CA GLU A 80 2.23 -3.50 -10.98
C GLU A 80 1.51 -2.20 -11.31
N MET A 81 0.94 -2.09 -12.50
CA MET A 81 0.23 -0.89 -12.91
C MET A 81 -0.99 -0.63 -12.02
N ALA A 82 -1.71 -1.69 -11.65
CA ALA A 82 -2.86 -1.56 -10.76
C ALA A 82 -2.42 -1.07 -9.38
N ILE A 83 -1.34 -1.62 -8.83
CA ILE A 83 -0.82 -1.20 -7.53
C ILE A 83 -0.39 0.27 -7.57
N LEU A 84 0.37 0.66 -8.57
CA LEU A 84 0.84 2.04 -8.68
C LEU A 84 -0.32 3.01 -8.85
N SER A 85 -1.31 2.65 -9.65
CA SER A 85 -2.49 3.48 -9.84
C SER A 85 -3.27 3.63 -8.53
N ALA A 86 -3.42 2.53 -7.78
CA ALA A 86 -4.11 2.58 -6.50
C ALA A 86 -3.36 3.46 -5.50
N LEU A 87 -2.04 3.31 -5.43
CA LEU A 87 -1.24 4.10 -4.48
C LEU A 87 -1.36 5.60 -4.75
N ALA A 88 -1.49 5.99 -6.01
CA ALA A 88 -1.64 7.40 -6.36
C ALA A 88 -2.94 8.00 -5.81
N ASP A 89 -3.96 7.17 -5.62
CA ASP A 89 -5.27 7.62 -5.14
C ASP A 89 -5.45 7.45 -3.63
N VAL A 90 -4.51 6.77 -2.95
CA VAL A 90 -4.64 6.52 -1.50
C VAL A 90 -4.58 7.81 -0.72
N LYS A 91 -5.55 8.02 0.17
CA LYS A 91 -5.61 9.18 1.05
C LYS A 91 -5.84 8.79 2.51
N GLY A 92 -6.03 7.51 2.79
CA GLY A 92 -6.24 7.05 4.15
C GLY A 92 -6.15 5.54 4.26
N PHE A 93 -6.39 5.04 5.46
CA PHE A 93 -6.35 3.61 5.70
C PHE A 93 -7.33 3.21 6.80
N ALA A 94 -7.69 1.94 6.83
CA ALA A 94 -8.45 1.34 7.91
C ALA A 94 -7.77 0.03 8.29
N LEU A 95 -7.55 -0.17 9.58
CA LEU A 95 -6.88 -1.36 10.08
C LEU A 95 -7.82 -2.15 10.96
N GLU A 96 -8.07 -3.41 10.63
CA GLU A 96 -8.87 -4.32 11.43
C GLU A 96 -8.11 -5.63 11.62
N ASN A 97 -7.82 -5.95 12.87
CA ASN A 97 -7.04 -7.16 13.19
C ASN A 97 -5.73 -7.13 12.42
N ALA A 98 -5.47 -8.13 11.60
CA ALA A 98 -4.27 -8.19 10.78
C ALA A 98 -4.54 -7.81 9.32
N ARG A 99 -5.66 -7.13 9.05
CA ARG A 99 -6.03 -6.73 7.70
C ARG A 99 -6.02 -5.23 7.56
N LEU A 100 -5.33 -4.75 6.56
CA LEU A 100 -5.20 -3.34 6.26
C LEU A 100 -5.94 -3.03 4.96
N SER A 101 -6.75 -1.97 4.99
CA SER A 101 -7.39 -1.46 3.77
C SER A 101 -6.86 -0.06 3.50
N LEU A 102 -6.42 0.18 2.27
CA LEU A 102 -6.02 1.52 1.83
C LEU A 102 -7.19 2.12 1.06
N THR A 103 -7.54 3.34 1.42
CA THR A 103 -8.76 3.98 0.91
C THR A 103 -8.44 5.29 0.21
N ASP A 104 -9.37 5.74 -0.64
CA ASP A 104 -9.24 7.05 -1.28
C ASP A 104 -9.87 8.14 -0.40
N ALA A 105 -9.95 9.36 -0.94
CA ALA A 105 -10.50 10.50 -0.19
C ALA A 105 -11.97 10.33 0.17
N GLU A 106 -12.68 9.48 -0.55
CA GLU A 106 -14.10 9.23 -0.32
C GLU A 106 -14.35 8.00 0.56
N GLY A 107 -13.29 7.32 0.98
CA GLY A 107 -13.41 6.15 1.83
C GLY A 107 -13.59 4.85 1.06
N ASN A 108 -13.47 4.87 -0.26
CA ASN A 108 -13.56 3.65 -1.05
C ASN A 108 -12.28 2.83 -0.92
N LYS A 109 -12.43 1.51 -0.78
CA LYS A 109 -11.30 0.61 -0.68
C LYS A 109 -10.56 0.52 -2.01
N LEU A 110 -9.27 0.81 -1.98
CA LEU A 110 -8.41 0.67 -3.16
C LEU A 110 -7.57 -0.59 -3.09
N MET A 111 -7.09 -0.95 -1.92
CA MET A 111 -6.26 -2.13 -1.73
C MET A 111 -6.60 -2.80 -0.41
N THR A 112 -6.43 -4.11 -0.38
CA THR A 112 -6.55 -4.89 0.85
C THR A 112 -5.26 -5.67 1.04
N LEU A 113 -4.69 -5.58 2.24
CA LEU A 113 -3.42 -6.23 2.58
C LEU A 113 -3.58 -7.00 3.88
N GLU A 114 -2.75 -8.03 4.04
CA GLU A 114 -2.71 -8.79 5.28
C GLU A 114 -1.29 -8.79 5.85
N LYS A 115 -1.21 -8.74 7.16
CA LYS A 115 0.08 -8.75 7.86
C LYS A 115 0.85 -10.04 7.54
N LYS A 116 2.12 -9.87 7.17
CA LYS A 116 3.00 -11.01 6.91
C LYS A 116 3.49 -11.63 8.20
#